data_dbca600f9dada59105700b5e39bf294c
#
_entry.id   dbca600f9dada59105700b5e39bf294c
#
_cell.length_a   1.000
_cell.length_b   1.000
_cell.length_c   1.000
_cell.angle_alpha   90.00
_cell.angle_beta   90.00
_cell.angle_gamma   90.00
#
_symmetry.space_group_name_H-M   'P 1'
#
loop_
_entity.id
_entity.type
_entity.pdbx_description
1 polymer ?
#
loop_
_entity_poly.entity_id
_entity_poly.type
_entity_poly.pdbx_seq_one_letter_code
_entity_poly.pdbx_strand_id
1 'polypeptide(L)'
;YWKTQSETINEYVSVRVAKSPSGEGAKVVRINSVTSLTDIKYEEWVAKNREFVDKESNGEVAYVHIRSMNQPSLARFRNEIDQFSNKKGIVVDIRFNGGGNIDQELIDILERRPYQFWNARNGSRTWGRRPRPAIAGPKVMLVNHRWGSDSEAPPMGFRQLGLGRIVGNPTGAAVIATGSYT
;
A
#
# COMPACT_ATOMS: atom_id res chain seq x y z
N TYR A 1 8.08 33.41 -13.08
CA TYR A 1 7.80 32.37 -12.08
C TYR A 1 8.12 30.95 -12.62
N TRP A 2 7.67 30.60 -13.83
CA TRP A 2 7.92 29.29 -14.44
C TRP A 2 9.39 29.04 -14.84
N LYS A 3 10.12 30.03 -15.30
CA LYS A 3 11.52 29.92 -15.69
C LYS A 3 12.44 29.59 -14.51
N THR A 4 12.17 30.15 -13.35
CA THR A 4 13.02 29.92 -12.16
C THR A 4 12.84 28.51 -11.57
N GLN A 5 11.70 27.85 -11.80
CA GLN A 5 11.43 26.51 -11.27
C GLN A 5 11.94 25.39 -12.16
N SER A 6 12.07 25.61 -13.49
CA SER A 6 12.58 24.59 -14.41
C SER A 6 14.08 24.36 -14.29
N GLU A 7 14.83 25.32 -13.74
CA GLU A 7 16.28 25.25 -13.56
C GLU A 7 16.70 24.60 -12.21
N THR A 8 15.75 24.41 -11.29
CA THR A 8 16.03 23.92 -9.93
C THR A 8 15.35 22.60 -9.60
N ILE A 9 15.12 21.75 -10.61
CA ILE A 9 14.51 20.42 -10.41
C ILE A 9 15.41 19.55 -9.51
N ASN A 10 14.81 18.93 -8.47
CA ASN A 10 15.48 18.16 -7.43
C ASN A 10 16.38 18.98 -6.50
N GLU A 11 16.25 20.31 -6.49
CA GLU A 11 16.94 21.19 -5.57
C GLU A 11 16.00 21.78 -4.53
N TYR A 12 16.56 22.23 -3.42
CA TYR A 12 15.81 22.95 -2.40
C TYR A 12 15.64 24.42 -2.79
N VAL A 13 14.40 24.85 -2.92
CA VAL A 13 14.03 26.22 -3.20
C VAL A 13 13.43 26.87 -1.95
N SER A 14 13.90 28.07 -1.62
CA SER A 14 13.32 28.85 -0.53
C SER A 14 12.16 29.69 -1.04
N VAL A 15 10.98 29.42 -0.52
CA VAL A 15 9.74 30.15 -0.89
C VAL A 15 9.24 30.95 0.30
N ARG A 16 8.97 32.24 0.07
CA ARG A 16 8.36 33.09 1.08
C ARG A 16 6.83 32.96 0.98
N VAL A 17 6.21 32.47 2.06
CA VAL A 17 4.75 32.24 2.14
C VAL A 17 4.15 33.14 3.18
N ALA A 18 3.04 33.83 2.86
CA ALA A 18 2.27 34.66 3.76
C ALA A 18 0.79 34.30 3.70
N LYS A 19 0.06 34.55 4.78
CA LYS A 19 -1.40 34.35 4.83
C LYS A 19 -2.17 35.51 4.17
N SER A 20 -1.52 36.68 4.02
CA SER A 20 -2.12 37.87 3.40
C SER A 20 -1.28 38.38 2.23
N PRO A 21 -1.89 39.06 1.25
CA PRO A 21 -1.17 39.69 0.15
C PRO A 21 -0.14 40.75 0.60
N SER A 22 -0.34 41.37 1.78
CA SER A 22 0.59 42.36 2.35
C SER A 22 1.93 41.75 2.74
N GLY A 23 2.03 40.40 2.82
CA GLY A 23 3.24 39.71 3.26
C GLY A 23 3.49 39.76 4.75
N GLU A 24 2.56 40.29 5.56
CA GLU A 24 2.69 40.31 7.01
C GLU A 24 2.69 38.91 7.59
N GLY A 25 3.62 38.64 8.50
CA GLY A 25 3.82 37.28 9.05
C GLY A 25 4.40 36.26 8.09
N ALA A 26 5.00 36.70 6.97
CA ALA A 26 5.60 35.80 5.99
C ALA A 26 6.69 34.94 6.61
N LYS A 27 6.64 33.65 6.28
CA LYS A 27 7.67 32.66 6.64
C LYS A 27 8.40 32.18 5.41
N VAL A 28 9.70 31.94 5.54
CA VAL A 28 10.47 31.28 4.50
C VAL A 28 10.36 29.77 4.71
N VAL A 29 9.86 29.08 3.73
CA VAL A 29 9.74 27.60 3.70
C VAL A 29 10.71 27.08 2.66
N ARG A 30 11.53 26.13 3.05
CA ARG A 30 12.43 25.43 2.14
C ARG A 30 11.70 24.19 1.62
N ILE A 31 11.47 24.15 0.32
CA ILE A 31 10.79 23.04 -0.36
C ILE A 31 11.74 22.38 -1.37
N ASN A 32 11.63 21.07 -1.53
CA ASN A 32 12.32 20.37 -2.61
C ASN A 32 11.46 20.43 -3.88
N SER A 33 12.01 20.90 -4.98
CA SER A 33 11.33 20.88 -6.26
C SER A 33 11.40 19.48 -6.87
N VAL A 34 10.32 19.01 -7.45
CA VAL A 34 10.20 17.67 -8.05
C VAL A 34 9.63 17.76 -9.46
N THR A 35 9.99 16.83 -10.32
CA THR A 35 9.47 16.72 -11.69
C THR A 35 8.02 16.26 -11.73
N SER A 36 7.60 15.50 -10.74
CA SER A 36 6.24 14.92 -10.66
C SER A 36 5.75 14.85 -9.23
N LEU A 37 4.48 15.13 -9.03
CA LEU A 37 3.79 14.96 -7.75
C LEU A 37 3.13 13.57 -7.61
N THR A 38 3.26 12.69 -8.61
CA THR A 38 2.54 11.41 -8.67
C THR A 38 2.82 10.55 -7.45
N ASP A 39 4.08 10.36 -7.10
CA ASP A 39 4.45 9.52 -5.96
C ASP A 39 4.08 10.17 -4.62
N ILE A 40 4.23 11.48 -4.51
CA ILE A 40 3.84 12.23 -3.30
C ILE A 40 2.34 12.12 -3.07
N LYS A 41 1.53 12.35 -4.11
CA LYS A 41 0.07 12.21 -4.04
C LYS A 41 -0.38 10.78 -3.76
N TYR A 42 0.34 9.80 -4.31
CA TYR A 42 0.08 8.40 -4.04
C TYR A 42 0.33 8.06 -2.56
N GLU A 43 1.47 8.42 -2.01
CA GLU A 43 1.79 8.16 -0.60
C GLU A 43 0.84 8.92 0.36
N GLU A 44 0.47 10.14 0.02
CA GLU A 44 -0.54 10.91 0.77
C GLU A 44 -1.91 10.20 0.75
N TRP A 45 -2.33 9.68 -0.41
CA TRP A 45 -3.58 8.94 -0.54
C TRP A 45 -3.55 7.63 0.27
N VAL A 46 -2.45 6.88 0.22
CA VAL A 46 -2.28 5.66 1.04
C VAL A 46 -2.30 6.00 2.52
N ALA A 47 -1.60 7.06 2.93
CA ALA A 47 -1.56 7.49 4.33
C ALA A 47 -2.96 7.88 4.85
N LYS A 48 -3.74 8.63 4.08
CA LYS A 48 -5.13 9.00 4.42
C LYS A 48 -6.05 7.78 4.57
N ASN A 49 -5.95 6.81 3.66
CA ASN A 49 -6.73 5.58 3.78
C ASN A 49 -6.33 4.76 5.01
N ARG A 50 -5.04 4.69 5.30
CA ARG A 50 -4.52 4.02 6.51
C ARG A 50 -5.01 4.68 7.78
N GLU A 51 -4.93 6.00 7.87
CA GLU A 51 -5.45 6.79 8.99
C GLU A 51 -6.95 6.57 9.18
N PHE A 52 -7.72 6.58 8.07
CA PHE A 52 -9.16 6.31 8.10
C PHE A 52 -9.47 4.92 8.67
N VAL A 53 -8.82 3.87 8.15
CA VAL A 53 -9.05 2.49 8.62
C VAL A 53 -8.61 2.33 10.08
N ASP A 54 -7.49 2.91 10.47
CA ASP A 54 -6.99 2.85 11.85
C ASP A 54 -7.99 3.51 12.81
N LYS A 55 -8.47 4.70 12.46
CA LYS A 55 -9.47 5.44 13.25
C LYS A 55 -10.78 4.68 13.38
N GLU A 56 -11.36 4.23 12.28
CA GLU A 56 -12.67 3.54 12.26
C GLU A 56 -12.63 2.16 12.93
N SER A 57 -11.45 1.55 13.02
CA SER A 57 -11.25 0.27 13.69
C SER A 57 -10.66 0.38 15.10
N ASN A 58 -10.54 1.59 15.67
CA ASN A 58 -9.85 1.82 16.94
C ASN A 58 -8.43 1.21 16.97
N GLY A 59 -7.71 1.30 15.85
CA GLY A 59 -6.36 0.76 15.72
C GLY A 59 -6.27 -0.76 15.55
N GLU A 60 -7.38 -1.46 15.39
CA GLU A 60 -7.39 -2.93 15.35
C GLU A 60 -7.14 -3.52 13.96
N VAL A 61 -7.42 -2.78 12.89
CA VAL A 61 -7.30 -3.25 11.50
C VAL A 61 -6.16 -2.55 10.78
N ALA A 62 -5.35 -3.33 10.08
CA ALA A 62 -4.31 -2.81 9.19
C ALA A 62 -4.90 -2.41 7.83
N TYR A 63 -4.28 -1.44 7.17
CA TYR A 63 -4.52 -1.13 5.76
C TYR A 63 -3.22 -1.16 4.99
N VAL A 64 -3.20 -1.91 3.89
CA VAL A 64 -2.08 -1.95 2.94
C VAL A 64 -2.61 -1.77 1.52
N HIS A 65 -1.86 -1.02 0.71
CA HIS A 65 -2.16 -0.84 -0.71
C HIS A 65 -1.04 -1.43 -1.56
N ILE A 66 -1.42 -2.20 -2.58
CA ILE A 66 -0.48 -2.81 -3.54
C ILE A 66 -0.56 -2.02 -4.84
N ARG A 67 0.42 -1.17 -5.08
CA ARG A 67 0.44 -0.24 -6.20
C ARG A 67 0.57 -0.94 -7.56
N SER A 68 1.37 -1.98 -7.62
CA SER A 68 1.61 -2.79 -8.84
C SER A 68 1.95 -4.22 -8.44
N MET A 69 1.71 -5.18 -9.32
CA MET A 69 2.09 -6.59 -9.09
C MET A 69 3.56 -6.82 -9.46
N ASN A 70 4.49 -6.14 -8.76
CA ASN A 70 5.93 -6.23 -8.99
C ASN A 70 6.71 -6.48 -7.69
N GLN A 71 7.96 -6.86 -7.81
CA GLN A 71 8.80 -7.22 -6.66
C GLN A 71 9.00 -6.09 -5.63
N PRO A 72 9.15 -4.80 -6.01
CA PRO A 72 9.18 -3.72 -5.02
C PRO A 72 7.89 -3.60 -4.20
N SER A 73 6.72 -3.74 -4.83
CA SER A 73 5.43 -3.73 -4.14
C SER A 73 5.26 -4.94 -3.23
N LEU A 74 5.73 -6.13 -3.65
CA LEU A 74 5.72 -7.34 -2.82
C LEU A 74 6.63 -7.18 -1.60
N ALA A 75 7.82 -6.63 -1.77
CA ALA A 75 8.73 -6.36 -0.66
C ALA A 75 8.12 -5.39 0.36
N ARG A 76 7.51 -4.30 -0.12
CA ARG A 76 6.76 -3.36 0.72
C ARG A 76 5.63 -4.07 1.46
N PHE A 77 4.82 -4.85 0.76
CA PHE A 77 3.72 -5.61 1.34
C PHE A 77 4.19 -6.56 2.45
N ARG A 78 5.27 -7.33 2.22
CA ARG A 78 5.87 -8.22 3.23
C ARG A 78 6.28 -7.46 4.50
N ASN A 79 6.93 -6.31 4.33
CA ASN A 79 7.35 -5.46 5.44
C ASN A 79 6.15 -4.89 6.21
N GLU A 80 5.12 -4.40 5.50
CA GLU A 80 3.92 -3.86 6.13
C GLU A 80 3.12 -4.94 6.88
N ILE A 81 2.96 -6.15 6.31
CA ILE A 81 2.34 -7.29 7.01
C ILE A 81 3.09 -7.65 8.29
N ASP A 82 4.41 -7.59 8.26
CA ASP A 82 5.22 -7.89 9.44
C ASP A 82 5.08 -6.82 10.53
N GLN A 83 5.06 -5.54 10.14
CA GLN A 83 4.80 -4.41 11.04
C GLN A 83 3.41 -4.48 11.67
N PHE A 84 2.40 -4.88 10.89
CA PHE A 84 1.01 -4.98 11.34
C PHE A 84 0.63 -6.36 11.89
N SER A 85 1.61 -7.21 12.18
CA SER A 85 1.37 -8.58 12.64
C SER A 85 0.55 -8.70 13.93
N ASN A 86 0.47 -7.65 14.74
CA ASN A 86 -0.34 -7.57 15.96
C ASN A 86 -1.77 -7.08 15.74
N LYS A 87 -2.11 -6.60 14.54
CA LYS A 87 -3.47 -6.17 14.22
C LYS A 87 -4.42 -7.37 14.16
N LYS A 88 -5.70 -7.13 14.47
CA LYS A 88 -6.74 -8.16 14.51
C LYS A 88 -7.29 -8.51 13.13
N GLY A 89 -7.10 -7.67 12.13
CA GLY A 89 -7.53 -7.89 10.75
C GLY A 89 -6.79 -6.99 9.77
N ILE A 90 -7.08 -7.15 8.48
CA ILE A 90 -6.44 -6.35 7.42
C ILE A 90 -7.36 -6.05 6.26
N VAL A 91 -7.25 -4.83 5.75
CA VAL A 91 -7.75 -4.41 4.44
C VAL A 91 -6.57 -4.41 3.45
N VAL A 92 -6.66 -5.25 2.43
CA VAL A 92 -5.72 -5.31 1.31
C VAL A 92 -6.35 -4.58 0.13
N ASP A 93 -5.79 -3.45 -0.23
CA ASP A 93 -6.32 -2.61 -1.31
C ASP A 93 -5.48 -2.80 -2.57
N ILE A 94 -6.09 -3.31 -3.63
CA ILE A 94 -5.46 -3.47 -4.94
C ILE A 94 -6.12 -2.60 -6.01
N ARG A 95 -6.91 -1.62 -5.60
CA ARG A 95 -7.51 -0.65 -6.53
C ARG A 95 -6.43 0.11 -7.30
N PHE A 96 -6.70 0.41 -8.56
CA PHE A 96 -5.80 1.13 -9.47
C PHE A 96 -4.49 0.39 -9.81
N ASN A 97 -4.41 -0.91 -9.57
CA ASN A 97 -3.23 -1.72 -9.87
C ASN A 97 -3.25 -2.19 -11.33
N GLY A 98 -2.19 -1.93 -12.08
CA GLY A 98 -2.10 -2.24 -13.52
C GLY A 98 -1.65 -3.67 -13.85
N GLY A 99 -1.46 -4.54 -12.84
CA GLY A 99 -0.97 -5.91 -13.04
C GLY A 99 0.54 -6.07 -12.85
N GLY A 100 1.06 -7.20 -13.27
CA GLY A 100 2.45 -7.63 -13.13
C GLY A 100 2.58 -9.16 -13.09
N ASN A 101 3.23 -9.72 -12.05
CA ASN A 101 3.51 -11.15 -11.94
C ASN A 101 3.81 -11.62 -10.50
N ILE A 102 3.09 -11.14 -9.50
CA ILE A 102 3.29 -11.52 -8.08
C ILE A 102 2.00 -12.04 -7.42
N ASP A 103 1.00 -12.39 -8.19
CA ASP A 103 -0.29 -12.88 -7.71
C ASP A 103 -0.17 -14.07 -6.76
N GLN A 104 0.67 -15.05 -7.11
CA GLN A 104 0.88 -16.25 -6.30
C GLN A 104 1.52 -15.93 -4.95
N GLU A 105 2.65 -15.21 -4.95
CA GLU A 105 3.34 -14.84 -3.71
C GLU A 105 2.47 -13.98 -2.79
N LEU A 106 1.61 -13.15 -3.38
CA LEU A 106 0.66 -12.34 -2.61
C LEU A 106 -0.36 -13.22 -1.90
N ILE A 107 -0.96 -14.16 -2.62
CA ILE A 107 -1.94 -15.12 -2.08
C ILE A 107 -1.27 -16.04 -1.06
N ASP A 108 -0.08 -16.57 -1.34
CA ASP A 108 0.69 -17.41 -0.41
C ASP A 108 0.90 -16.72 0.94
N ILE A 109 1.13 -15.41 0.95
CA ILE A 109 1.29 -14.64 2.19
C ILE A 109 -0.07 -14.47 2.89
N LEU A 110 -1.13 -14.19 2.14
CA LEU A 110 -2.45 -13.94 2.69
C LEU A 110 -3.11 -15.20 3.27
N GLU A 111 -2.81 -16.38 2.75
CA GLU A 111 -3.34 -17.64 3.27
C GLU A 111 -2.59 -18.16 4.51
N ARG A 112 -1.40 -17.63 4.80
CA ARG A 112 -0.60 -18.10 5.93
C ARG A 112 -1.37 -18.00 7.25
N ARG A 113 -1.45 -19.13 7.93
CA ARG A 113 -2.06 -19.22 9.27
C ARG A 113 -0.96 -19.33 10.31
N PRO A 114 -0.88 -18.38 11.26
CA PRO A 114 0.05 -18.51 12.37
C PRO A 114 -0.22 -19.79 13.17
N TYR A 115 0.79 -20.61 13.33
CA TYR A 115 0.73 -21.86 14.10
C TYR A 115 1.57 -21.82 15.38
N GLN A 116 2.39 -20.78 15.54
CA GLN A 116 3.28 -20.65 16.68
C GLN A 116 3.54 -19.19 17.01
N PHE A 117 3.61 -18.90 18.32
CA PHE A 117 3.95 -17.58 18.84
C PHE A 117 5.18 -17.71 19.74
N TRP A 118 6.14 -16.83 19.53
CA TRP A 118 7.38 -16.79 20.28
C TRP A 118 7.41 -15.55 21.16
N ASN A 119 7.58 -15.79 22.47
CA ASN A 119 7.80 -14.70 23.43
C ASN A 119 9.16 -14.90 24.07
N ALA A 120 9.95 -13.84 24.18
CA ALA A 120 11.19 -13.88 24.92
C ALA A 120 10.92 -13.98 26.42
N ARG A 121 11.79 -14.66 27.19
CA ARG A 121 11.64 -14.82 28.65
C ARG A 121 11.61 -13.47 29.40
N ASN A 122 12.27 -12.45 28.88
CA ASN A 122 12.30 -11.09 29.45
C ASN A 122 11.05 -10.26 29.11
N GLY A 123 10.01 -10.87 28.51
CA GLY A 123 8.78 -10.16 28.13
C GLY A 123 8.90 -9.28 26.90
N SER A 124 10.07 -9.22 26.24
CA SER A 124 10.18 -8.49 24.98
C SER A 124 9.42 -9.22 23.86
N ARG A 125 8.60 -8.48 23.09
CA ARG A 125 7.77 -9.02 22.01
C ARG A 125 8.54 -9.31 20.71
N THR A 126 9.81 -9.66 20.77
CA THR A 126 10.74 -9.59 19.64
C THR A 126 10.67 -10.76 18.65
N TRP A 127 9.99 -11.86 18.97
CA TRP A 127 10.09 -13.08 18.15
C TRP A 127 8.88 -13.35 17.26
N GLY A 128 7.71 -12.79 17.60
CA GLY A 128 6.54 -12.78 16.74
C GLY A 128 5.95 -14.15 16.41
N ARG A 129 5.26 -14.18 15.31
CA ARG A 129 4.49 -15.34 14.83
C ARG A 129 5.32 -16.20 13.87
N ARG A 130 4.88 -17.45 13.69
CA ARG A 130 5.34 -18.35 12.63
C ARG A 130 4.14 -18.87 11.84
N PRO A 131 4.18 -18.86 10.49
CA PRO A 131 5.23 -18.27 9.63
C PRO A 131 5.24 -16.74 9.65
N ARG A 132 6.27 -16.10 9.08
CA ARG A 132 6.36 -14.66 8.87
C ARG A 132 6.59 -14.36 7.38
N PRO A 133 6.01 -13.29 6.83
CA PRO A 133 4.93 -12.48 7.44
C PRO A 133 3.59 -13.21 7.43
N ALA A 134 2.70 -12.93 8.39
CA ALA A 134 1.34 -13.46 8.42
C ALA A 134 0.40 -12.61 9.27
N ILE A 135 -0.88 -12.52 8.89
CA ILE A 135 -1.96 -11.94 9.69
C ILE A 135 -3.00 -13.01 9.97
N ALA A 136 -3.30 -13.22 11.26
CA ALA A 136 -4.21 -14.28 11.71
C ALA A 136 -5.68 -13.96 11.51
N GLY A 137 -6.03 -12.66 11.54
CA GLY A 137 -7.41 -12.19 11.58
C GLY A 137 -8.12 -12.16 10.23
N PRO A 138 -9.38 -11.69 10.23
CA PRO A 138 -10.15 -11.54 9.02
C PRO A 138 -9.48 -10.59 8.03
N LYS A 139 -9.74 -10.85 6.75
CA LYS A 139 -9.18 -10.11 5.63
C LYS A 139 -10.30 -9.59 4.74
N VAL A 140 -10.12 -8.39 4.22
CA VAL A 140 -10.98 -7.81 3.17
C VAL A 140 -10.08 -7.35 2.03
N MET A 141 -10.48 -7.63 0.79
CA MET A 141 -9.79 -7.15 -0.39
C MET A 141 -10.64 -6.09 -1.09
N LEU A 142 -10.03 -4.92 -1.37
CA LEU A 142 -10.67 -3.85 -2.12
C LEU A 142 -10.25 -3.89 -3.58
N VAL A 143 -11.24 -3.79 -4.47
CA VAL A 143 -11.07 -3.87 -5.92
C VAL A 143 -11.85 -2.76 -6.63
N ASN A 144 -11.44 -2.36 -7.84
CA ASN A 144 -12.22 -1.47 -8.69
C ASN A 144 -12.07 -1.82 -10.18
N HIS A 145 -12.81 -1.15 -11.05
CA HIS A 145 -12.79 -1.38 -12.49
C HIS A 145 -11.54 -0.84 -13.21
N ARG A 146 -10.67 -0.09 -12.49
CA ARG A 146 -9.45 0.52 -13.05
C ARG A 146 -8.21 -0.30 -12.70
N TRP A 147 -8.28 -1.60 -12.93
CA TRP A 147 -7.21 -2.55 -12.72
C TRP A 147 -7.35 -3.69 -13.71
N GLY A 148 -6.30 -4.44 -13.95
CA GLY A 148 -6.30 -5.49 -14.96
C GLY A 148 -5.09 -6.40 -14.91
N SER A 149 -5.05 -7.39 -15.81
CA SER A 149 -3.95 -8.36 -15.92
C SER A 149 -3.73 -9.11 -14.60
N ASP A 150 -2.49 -9.30 -14.17
CA ASP A 150 -2.12 -10.03 -12.96
C ASP A 150 -2.86 -9.57 -11.68
N SER A 151 -3.31 -8.32 -11.60
CA SER A 151 -4.10 -7.86 -10.44
C SER A 151 -5.50 -8.46 -10.35
N GLU A 152 -5.98 -9.11 -11.40
CA GLU A 152 -7.29 -9.80 -11.42
C GLU A 152 -7.20 -11.24 -10.88
N ALA A 153 -6.01 -11.84 -10.85
CA ALA A 153 -5.81 -13.20 -10.33
C ALA A 153 -5.96 -13.27 -8.79
N PRO A 154 -5.37 -12.35 -7.97
CA PRO A 154 -5.50 -12.41 -6.53
C PRO A 154 -6.94 -12.42 -5.99
N PRO A 155 -7.91 -11.62 -6.47
CA PRO A 155 -9.29 -11.72 -6.01
C PRO A 155 -9.92 -13.08 -6.26
N MET A 156 -9.60 -13.72 -7.38
CA MET A 156 -10.10 -15.06 -7.66
C MET A 156 -9.52 -16.07 -6.65
N GLY A 157 -8.19 -16.07 -6.46
CA GLY A 157 -7.53 -16.90 -5.45
C GLY A 157 -8.07 -16.62 -4.03
N PHE A 158 -8.20 -15.33 -3.69
CA PHE A 158 -8.74 -14.89 -2.40
C PHE A 158 -10.15 -15.44 -2.12
N ARG A 159 -11.00 -15.46 -3.13
CA ARG A 159 -12.35 -16.03 -3.06
C ARG A 159 -12.33 -17.55 -2.97
N GLN A 160 -11.58 -18.22 -3.84
CA GLN A 160 -11.53 -19.69 -3.91
C GLN A 160 -10.96 -20.31 -2.62
N LEU A 161 -9.97 -19.66 -2.03
CA LEU A 161 -9.37 -20.07 -0.75
C LEU A 161 -10.15 -19.62 0.49
N GLY A 162 -11.26 -18.90 0.31
CA GLY A 162 -12.07 -18.43 1.43
C GLY A 162 -11.34 -17.48 2.37
N LEU A 163 -10.41 -16.67 1.87
CA LEU A 163 -9.55 -15.81 2.70
C LEU A 163 -10.29 -14.65 3.32
N GLY A 164 -11.42 -14.21 2.73
CA GLY A 164 -12.23 -13.13 3.24
C GLY A 164 -13.21 -12.57 2.21
N ARG A 165 -13.70 -11.35 2.48
CA ARG A 165 -14.63 -10.66 1.57
C ARG A 165 -13.90 -9.80 0.55
N ILE A 166 -14.44 -9.75 -0.66
CA ILE A 166 -14.02 -8.81 -1.71
C ILE A 166 -15.07 -7.72 -1.81
N VAL A 167 -14.64 -6.47 -1.82
CA VAL A 167 -15.50 -5.29 -1.86
C VAL A 167 -15.05 -4.37 -3.00
N GLY A 168 -15.99 -3.88 -3.78
CA GLY A 168 -15.74 -2.95 -4.87
C GLY A 168 -16.50 -3.31 -6.15
N ASN A 169 -16.07 -2.72 -7.26
CA ASN A 169 -16.68 -2.95 -8.57
C ASN A 169 -16.00 -4.12 -9.30
N PRO A 170 -16.72 -4.82 -10.19
CA PRO A 170 -16.13 -5.83 -11.07
C PRO A 170 -14.92 -5.31 -11.84
N THR A 171 -14.05 -6.23 -12.20
CA THR A 171 -12.83 -5.98 -12.99
C THR A 171 -13.11 -5.74 -14.46
N GLY A 172 -12.07 -5.35 -15.19
CA GLY A 172 -12.14 -5.21 -16.65
C GLY A 172 -12.13 -6.53 -17.42
N ALA A 173 -11.93 -7.68 -16.75
CA ALA A 173 -11.80 -9.00 -17.36
C ALA A 173 -10.70 -9.08 -18.45
N ALA A 174 -9.51 -8.53 -18.12
CA ALA A 174 -8.39 -8.40 -19.04
C ALA A 174 -7.19 -9.29 -18.67
N VAL A 175 -7.42 -10.42 -18.01
CA VAL A 175 -6.35 -11.39 -17.70
C VAL A 175 -5.92 -12.09 -18.98
N ILE A 176 -4.73 -11.74 -19.48
CA ILE A 176 -4.10 -12.38 -20.63
C ILE A 176 -2.64 -12.67 -20.29
N ALA A 177 -2.24 -13.94 -20.47
CA ALA A 177 -0.83 -14.27 -20.49
C ALA A 177 -0.26 -13.95 -21.88
N THR A 178 0.76 -13.08 -21.93
CA THR A 178 1.47 -12.76 -23.16
C THR A 178 2.85 -13.38 -23.14
N GLY A 179 3.23 -14.09 -24.20
CA GLY A 179 4.56 -14.67 -24.38
C GLY A 179 5.03 -14.50 -25.83
N SER A 180 6.34 -14.40 -26.02
CA SER A 180 6.94 -14.47 -27.37
C SER A 180 7.10 -15.93 -27.74
N TYR A 181 6.50 -16.34 -28.85
CA TYR A 181 6.83 -17.61 -29.48
C TYR A 181 8.05 -17.36 -30.38
N THR A 182 9.18 -17.96 -30.03
CA THR A 182 10.39 -18.05 -30.88
C THR A 182 10.38 -19.36 -31.64
#